data_1d0c6ad82ce16c62aa527728a4f618d0
#
_entry.id   1d0c6ad82ce16c62aa527728a4f618d0
#
_cell.length_a   1.000
_cell.length_b   1.000
_cell.length_c   1.000
_cell.angle_alpha   90.00
_cell.angle_beta   90.00
_cell.angle_gamma   90.00
#
_symmetry.space_group_name_H-M   'P 1'
#
loop_
_entity.id
_entity.type
_entity.pdbx_description
1 polymer ?
#
loop_
_entity_poly.entity_id
_entity_poly.type
_entity_poly.pdbx_seq_one_letter_code
_entity_poly.pdbx_strand_id
1 'polypeptide(L)'
;IEGFFNLTDDNIYKSKVIKDIDTNIGQLLKTDAKFYAIHVSPSEKELQAMGNTEQQQAEAMKRYIREVFIPEYANNFNKELPASDIKFYGKIHFDRSRSDNKLNMHCHLIVNRKDQANKKKLSPLTNHKNTKNGIIKGGFDRVNLFQQSEQGFDKLFGYDRQHYESFDYHNTMKNDSISSQLELQTQTFTSEKKKDILQSSEKENNI
;
A
#
# COMPACT_ATOMS: atom_id res chain seq x y z
N ILE A 1 17.07 -17.10 1.77
CA ILE A 1 15.95 -16.67 0.88
C ILE A 1 14.70 -16.71 1.75
N GLU A 2 14.16 -15.55 2.11
CA GLU A 2 12.91 -15.48 2.88
C GLU A 2 11.77 -16.14 2.11
N GLY A 3 10.94 -16.92 2.82
CA GLY A 3 9.72 -17.52 2.30
C GLY A 3 8.61 -16.47 2.07
N PHE A 4 7.43 -16.93 1.72
CA PHE A 4 6.25 -16.08 1.74
C PHE A 4 5.77 -15.82 3.17
N PHE A 5 5.04 -14.73 3.36
CA PHE A 5 4.34 -14.44 4.61
C PHE A 5 2.85 -14.18 4.34
N ASN A 6 2.02 -14.33 5.36
CA ASN A 6 0.62 -13.94 5.35
C ASN A 6 0.28 -13.10 6.60
N LEU A 7 -0.98 -13.03 6.99
CA LEU A 7 -1.41 -12.23 8.15
C LEU A 7 -0.75 -12.67 9.47
N THR A 8 -0.51 -13.97 9.65
CA THR A 8 -0.06 -14.58 10.90
C THR A 8 1.28 -15.30 10.81
N ASP A 9 1.61 -15.85 9.64
CA ASP A 9 2.73 -16.75 9.46
C ASP A 9 3.82 -16.14 8.57
N ASP A 10 5.06 -16.49 8.85
CA ASP A 10 6.25 -16.21 8.06
C ASP A 10 6.84 -17.50 7.46
N ASN A 11 7.75 -17.36 6.53
CA ASN A 11 8.51 -18.45 5.90
C ASN A 11 7.65 -19.55 5.26
N ILE A 12 6.52 -19.16 4.67
CA ILE A 12 5.61 -20.08 4.01
C ILE A 12 6.23 -20.56 2.70
N TYR A 13 6.21 -21.88 2.47
CA TYR A 13 6.73 -22.47 1.25
C TYR A 13 5.85 -22.16 0.02
N LYS A 14 6.50 -21.95 -1.12
CA LYS A 14 5.82 -21.69 -2.40
C LYS A 14 4.78 -22.74 -2.75
N SER A 15 5.05 -24.01 -2.47
CA SER A 15 4.10 -25.12 -2.74
C SER A 15 2.80 -24.99 -1.95
N LYS A 16 2.88 -24.51 -0.69
CA LYS A 16 1.69 -24.22 0.12
C LYS A 16 0.89 -23.05 -0.45
N VAL A 17 1.56 -21.97 -0.85
CA VAL A 17 0.92 -20.81 -1.48
C VAL A 17 0.15 -21.21 -2.74
N ILE A 18 0.78 -21.98 -3.63
CA ILE A 18 0.14 -22.46 -4.86
C ILE A 18 -1.10 -23.31 -4.52
N LYS A 19 -0.96 -24.28 -3.62
CA LYS A 19 -2.06 -25.15 -3.21
C LYS A 19 -3.23 -24.34 -2.64
N ASP A 20 -2.95 -23.38 -1.76
CA ASP A 20 -3.96 -22.56 -1.12
C ASP A 20 -4.71 -21.67 -2.12
N ILE A 21 -4.01 -21.13 -3.13
CA ILE A 21 -4.63 -20.34 -4.21
C ILE A 21 -5.50 -21.24 -5.09
N ASP A 22 -4.98 -22.38 -5.49
CA ASP A 22 -5.68 -23.29 -6.42
C ASP A 22 -6.92 -23.96 -5.80
N THR A 23 -6.96 -24.11 -4.49
CA THR A 23 -8.11 -24.66 -3.77
C THR A 23 -9.12 -23.62 -3.31
N ASN A 24 -8.74 -22.34 -3.24
CA ASN A 24 -9.61 -21.24 -2.78
C ASN A 24 -10.39 -20.62 -3.95
N ILE A 25 -11.11 -21.42 -4.71
CA ILE A 25 -11.76 -21.05 -5.98
C ILE A 25 -13.28 -21.26 -5.97
N GLY A 26 -13.90 -21.39 -4.80
CA GLY A 26 -15.33 -21.64 -4.66
C GLY A 26 -16.19 -20.68 -5.48
N GLN A 27 -17.05 -21.19 -6.37
CA GLN A 27 -17.94 -20.42 -7.23
C GLN A 27 -17.22 -19.47 -8.25
N LEU A 28 -15.92 -19.62 -8.47
CA LEU A 28 -15.23 -18.94 -9.56
C LEU A 28 -15.46 -19.70 -10.87
N LEU A 29 -15.68 -18.96 -11.94
CA LEU A 29 -15.69 -19.51 -13.30
C LEU A 29 -14.24 -19.78 -13.75
N LYS A 30 -14.07 -20.65 -14.75
CA LYS A 30 -12.74 -20.93 -15.33
C LYS A 30 -12.04 -19.69 -15.89
N THR A 31 -12.82 -18.69 -16.32
CA THR A 31 -12.36 -17.40 -16.84
C THR A 31 -12.10 -16.36 -15.77
N ASP A 32 -12.50 -16.61 -14.52
CA ASP A 32 -12.28 -15.69 -13.42
C ASP A 32 -10.82 -15.72 -12.94
N ALA A 33 -10.28 -14.56 -12.66
CA ALA A 33 -8.99 -14.46 -11.98
C ALA A 33 -9.08 -15.11 -10.59
N LYS A 34 -8.11 -15.95 -10.23
CA LYS A 34 -8.03 -16.57 -8.91
C LYS A 34 -7.48 -15.62 -7.86
N PHE A 35 -6.59 -14.71 -8.26
CA PHE A 35 -5.92 -13.73 -7.41
C PHE A 35 -5.62 -12.44 -8.18
N TYR A 36 -5.25 -11.43 -7.44
CA TYR A 36 -4.70 -10.17 -7.95
C TYR A 36 -3.29 -9.97 -7.41
N ALA A 37 -2.39 -9.49 -8.27
CA ALA A 37 -1.05 -9.09 -7.88
C ALA A 37 -1.04 -7.61 -7.50
N ILE A 38 -0.47 -7.29 -6.35
CA ILE A 38 -0.29 -5.92 -5.88
C ILE A 38 1.19 -5.71 -5.59
N HIS A 39 1.72 -4.58 -6.01
CA HIS A 39 3.10 -4.19 -5.82
C HIS A 39 3.17 -3.06 -4.79
N VAL A 40 3.93 -3.26 -3.72
CA VAL A 40 4.20 -2.24 -2.71
C VAL A 40 5.67 -1.91 -2.76
N SER A 41 5.98 -0.69 -3.20
CA SER A 41 7.35 -0.23 -3.45
C SER A 41 7.57 1.12 -2.77
N PRO A 42 8.14 1.14 -1.57
CA PRO A 42 8.48 2.39 -0.89
C PRO A 42 9.55 3.17 -1.64
N SER A 43 9.55 4.48 -1.50
CA SER A 43 10.64 5.35 -1.93
C SER A 43 11.89 5.13 -1.07
N GLU A 44 13.04 5.65 -1.52
CA GLU A 44 14.29 5.57 -0.76
C GLU A 44 14.15 6.21 0.65
N LYS A 45 13.47 7.34 0.74
CA LYS A 45 13.24 8.02 2.02
C LYS A 45 12.31 7.22 2.95
N GLU A 46 11.27 6.62 2.39
CA GLU A 46 10.39 5.73 3.14
C GLU A 46 11.12 4.49 3.63
N LEU A 47 12.01 3.89 2.81
CA LEU A 47 12.86 2.77 3.24
C LEU A 47 13.79 3.16 4.39
N GLN A 48 14.37 4.35 4.38
CA GLN A 48 15.17 4.87 5.49
C GLN A 48 14.35 5.03 6.78
N ALA A 49 13.10 5.46 6.68
CA ALA A 49 12.18 5.53 7.83
C ALA A 49 11.79 4.15 8.36
N MET A 50 11.78 3.13 7.51
CA MET A 50 11.48 1.75 7.91
C MET A 50 12.64 1.06 8.64
N GLY A 51 13.88 1.48 8.44
CA GLY A 51 15.04 0.92 9.14
C GLY A 51 16.36 1.12 8.39
N ASN A 52 17.46 0.83 9.09
CA ASN A 52 18.81 1.04 8.60
C ASN A 52 19.44 -0.22 7.96
N THR A 53 18.80 -1.37 8.12
CA THR A 53 19.27 -2.65 7.57
C THR A 53 18.19 -3.34 6.76
N GLU A 54 18.60 -4.19 5.81
CA GLU A 54 17.66 -4.99 5.00
C GLU A 54 16.67 -5.78 5.88
N GLN A 55 17.17 -6.36 6.98
CA GLN A 55 16.33 -7.12 7.89
C GLN A 55 15.29 -6.23 8.61
N GLN A 56 15.70 -5.06 9.10
CA GLN A 56 14.77 -4.10 9.72
C GLN A 56 13.71 -3.63 8.73
N GLN A 57 14.12 -3.31 7.50
CA GLN A 57 13.21 -2.89 6.43
C GLN A 57 12.24 -4.01 6.05
N ALA A 58 12.71 -5.26 5.98
CA ALA A 58 11.85 -6.41 5.70
C ALA A 58 10.79 -6.61 6.80
N GLU A 59 11.17 -6.59 8.06
CA GLU A 59 10.23 -6.71 9.17
C GLU A 59 9.25 -5.53 9.25
N ALA A 60 9.74 -4.32 9.00
CA ALA A 60 8.91 -3.12 8.91
C ALA A 60 7.89 -3.22 7.75
N MET A 61 8.28 -3.75 6.59
CA MET A 61 7.37 -4.00 5.46
C MET A 61 6.29 -5.01 5.82
N LYS A 62 6.65 -6.13 6.44
CA LYS A 62 5.67 -7.14 6.89
C LYS A 62 4.68 -6.52 7.88
N ARG A 63 5.20 -5.74 8.83
CA ARG A 63 4.38 -5.02 9.80
C ARG A 63 3.41 -4.05 9.12
N TYR A 64 3.90 -3.22 8.19
CA TYR A 64 3.08 -2.30 7.42
C TYR A 64 1.97 -3.02 6.64
N ILE A 65 2.30 -4.11 5.95
CA ILE A 65 1.31 -4.89 5.20
C ILE A 65 0.23 -5.44 6.14
N ARG A 66 0.61 -5.98 7.30
CA ARG A 66 -0.31 -6.59 8.26
C ARG A 66 -1.17 -5.58 9.03
N GLU A 67 -0.57 -4.47 9.46
CA GLU A 67 -1.22 -3.51 10.36
C GLU A 67 -1.93 -2.37 9.62
N VAL A 68 -1.51 -2.07 8.39
CA VAL A 68 -2.05 -0.93 7.62
C VAL A 68 -2.66 -1.40 6.30
N PHE A 69 -1.86 -1.94 5.38
CA PHE A 69 -2.29 -2.14 4.00
C PHE A 69 -3.45 -3.14 3.88
N ILE A 70 -3.37 -4.31 4.48
CA ILE A 70 -4.42 -5.33 4.40
C ILE A 70 -5.71 -4.90 5.13
N PRO A 71 -5.66 -4.28 6.33
CA PRO A 71 -6.84 -3.68 6.93
C PRO A 71 -7.53 -2.63 6.06
N GLU A 72 -6.75 -1.72 5.44
CA GLU A 72 -7.31 -0.72 4.54
C GLU A 72 -7.85 -1.33 3.24
N TYR A 73 -7.18 -2.35 2.71
CA TYR A 73 -7.68 -3.11 1.56
C TYR A 73 -9.03 -3.77 1.87
N ALA A 74 -9.18 -4.40 3.03
CA ALA A 74 -10.42 -5.01 3.48
C ALA A 74 -11.53 -3.95 3.65
N ASN A 75 -11.19 -2.81 4.23
CA ASN A 75 -12.10 -1.71 4.51
C ASN A 75 -12.69 -1.09 3.23
N ASN A 76 -11.95 -1.14 2.11
CA ASN A 76 -12.41 -0.61 0.83
C ASN A 76 -13.48 -1.47 0.13
N PHE A 77 -13.67 -2.72 0.55
CA PHE A 77 -14.79 -3.53 0.04
C PHE A 77 -16.08 -3.28 0.83
N ASN A 78 -15.97 -3.26 2.14
CA ASN A 78 -17.05 -3.02 3.07
C ASN A 78 -16.42 -2.62 4.42
N LYS A 79 -16.90 -1.56 5.04
CA LYS A 79 -16.40 -1.04 6.32
C LYS A 79 -16.36 -2.08 7.45
N GLU A 80 -17.16 -3.14 7.34
CA GLU A 80 -17.26 -4.23 8.32
C GLU A 80 -16.42 -5.47 7.95
N LEU A 81 -15.71 -5.46 6.81
CA LEU A 81 -14.89 -6.59 6.40
C LEU A 81 -13.55 -6.58 7.15
N PRO A 82 -13.28 -7.55 8.03
CA PRO A 82 -12.04 -7.59 8.80
C PRO A 82 -10.87 -8.04 7.92
N ALA A 83 -9.66 -7.62 8.29
CA ALA A 83 -8.42 -8.04 7.61
C ALA A 83 -8.25 -9.56 7.58
N SER A 84 -8.75 -10.27 8.59
CA SER A 84 -8.72 -11.74 8.68
C SER A 84 -9.52 -12.45 7.58
N ASP A 85 -10.46 -11.76 6.92
CA ASP A 85 -11.19 -12.30 5.78
C ASP A 85 -10.36 -12.28 4.48
N ILE A 86 -9.31 -11.47 4.42
CA ILE A 86 -8.44 -11.36 3.24
C ILE A 86 -7.42 -12.50 3.25
N LYS A 87 -7.48 -13.34 2.22
CA LYS A 87 -6.46 -14.35 1.97
C LYS A 87 -5.38 -13.77 1.08
N PHE A 88 -4.18 -13.59 1.61
CA PHE A 88 -3.04 -13.06 0.85
C PHE A 88 -1.74 -13.74 1.22
N TYR A 89 -0.77 -13.61 0.33
CA TYR A 89 0.63 -13.99 0.52
C TYR A 89 1.53 -12.88 0.01
N GLY A 90 2.46 -12.45 0.83
CA GLY A 90 3.48 -11.47 0.48
C GLY A 90 4.85 -12.10 0.31
N LYS A 91 5.65 -11.55 -0.57
CA LYS A 91 7.07 -11.88 -0.70
C LYS A 91 7.88 -10.61 -0.84
N ILE A 92 8.90 -10.47 -0.01
CA ILE A 92 9.82 -9.35 -0.05
C ILE A 92 10.95 -9.68 -1.01
N HIS A 93 11.32 -8.69 -1.83
CA HIS A 93 12.43 -8.73 -2.76
C HIS A 93 13.37 -7.59 -2.47
N PHE A 94 14.67 -7.87 -2.60
CA PHE A 94 15.75 -6.91 -2.51
C PHE A 94 16.45 -6.90 -3.85
N ASP A 95 16.11 -5.93 -4.69
CA ASP A 95 16.77 -5.73 -5.96
C ASP A 95 17.79 -4.60 -5.81
N ARG A 96 18.96 -4.76 -6.45
CA ARG A 96 19.94 -3.69 -6.54
C ARG A 96 19.81 -3.03 -7.90
N SER A 97 19.71 -1.70 -7.91
CA SER A 97 19.82 -0.96 -9.15
C SER A 97 21.19 -1.21 -9.80
N ARG A 98 21.18 -1.48 -11.10
CA ARG A 98 22.43 -1.69 -11.87
C ARG A 98 23.21 -0.40 -12.07
N SER A 99 22.54 0.76 -11.97
CA SER A 99 23.14 2.06 -12.27
C SER A 99 23.85 2.70 -11.07
N ASP A 100 23.31 2.53 -9.88
CA ASP A 100 23.76 3.23 -8.67
C ASP A 100 24.05 2.33 -7.47
N ASN A 101 23.89 1.00 -7.65
CA ASN A 101 24.04 -0.02 -6.61
C ASN A 101 23.14 0.21 -5.37
N LYS A 102 22.09 1.00 -5.49
CA LYS A 102 21.15 1.26 -4.41
C LYS A 102 20.24 0.07 -4.20
N LEU A 103 20.00 -0.26 -2.93
CA LEU A 103 19.05 -1.29 -2.54
C LEU A 103 17.63 -0.79 -2.77
N ASN A 104 16.85 -1.56 -3.51
CA ASN A 104 15.44 -1.28 -3.76
C ASN A 104 14.60 -2.44 -3.23
N MET A 105 14.13 -2.29 -1.98
CA MET A 105 13.24 -3.28 -1.38
C MET A 105 11.81 -3.02 -1.83
N HIS A 106 11.12 -4.08 -2.19
CA HIS A 106 9.68 -4.03 -2.51
C HIS A 106 8.99 -5.33 -2.10
N CYS A 107 7.68 -5.29 -2.01
CA CYS A 107 6.86 -6.44 -1.69
C CYS A 107 5.87 -6.75 -2.80
N HIS A 108 5.86 -8.00 -3.26
CA HIS A 108 4.81 -8.53 -4.11
C HIS A 108 3.76 -9.21 -3.25
N LEU A 109 2.51 -8.78 -3.37
CA LEU A 109 1.36 -9.40 -2.74
C LEU A 109 0.55 -10.17 -3.77
N ILE A 110 0.18 -11.38 -3.42
CA ILE A 110 -0.83 -12.18 -4.11
C ILE A 110 -2.06 -12.17 -3.22
N VAL A 111 -3.12 -11.48 -3.66
CA VAL A 111 -4.36 -11.38 -2.89
C VAL A 111 -5.43 -12.20 -3.59
N ASN A 112 -5.95 -13.20 -2.90
CA ASN A 112 -6.95 -14.08 -3.48
C ASN A 112 -8.24 -13.34 -3.78
N ARG A 113 -8.89 -13.71 -4.88
CA ARG A 113 -10.22 -13.20 -5.23
C ARG A 113 -11.30 -13.68 -4.28
N LYS A 114 -11.11 -14.84 -3.66
CA LYS A 114 -12.01 -15.36 -2.64
C LYS A 114 -11.48 -15.02 -1.25
N ASP A 115 -12.41 -14.75 -0.35
CA ASP A 115 -12.09 -14.56 1.07
C ASP A 115 -11.52 -15.82 1.71
N GLN A 116 -11.05 -15.69 2.96
CA GLN A 116 -10.46 -16.79 3.72
C GLN A 116 -11.41 -17.97 3.88
N ALA A 117 -12.71 -17.72 4.00
CA ALA A 117 -13.76 -18.74 4.11
C ALA A 117 -14.18 -19.34 2.75
N ASN A 118 -13.59 -18.89 1.64
CA ASN A 118 -13.93 -19.33 0.27
C ASN A 118 -15.40 -19.07 -0.14
N LYS A 119 -16.03 -18.06 0.42
CA LYS A 119 -17.45 -17.73 0.21
C LYS A 119 -17.65 -16.44 -0.58
N LYS A 120 -16.97 -15.34 -0.19
CA LYS A 120 -17.16 -14.02 -0.78
C LYS A 120 -16.21 -13.83 -1.97
N LYS A 121 -16.68 -13.22 -3.06
CA LYS A 121 -15.82 -12.75 -4.17
C LYS A 121 -15.37 -11.33 -3.88
N LEU A 122 -14.06 -11.09 -3.82
CA LEU A 122 -13.43 -9.82 -3.53
C LEU A 122 -12.65 -9.35 -4.76
N SER A 123 -13.14 -8.34 -5.48
CA SER A 123 -12.47 -7.79 -6.65
C SER A 123 -12.12 -6.32 -6.45
N PRO A 124 -10.83 -5.93 -6.51
CA PRO A 124 -10.41 -4.55 -6.40
C PRO A 124 -10.58 -3.75 -7.70
N LEU A 125 -11.30 -4.30 -8.68
CA LEU A 125 -11.58 -3.62 -9.93
C LEU A 125 -12.63 -2.52 -9.71
N THR A 126 -12.30 -1.32 -10.11
CA THR A 126 -13.10 -0.10 -9.87
C THR A 126 -14.40 0.00 -10.68
N ASN A 127 -14.63 -0.92 -11.61
CA ASN A 127 -15.82 -0.90 -12.49
C ASN A 127 -17.14 -1.18 -11.75
N HIS A 128 -17.09 -1.42 -10.45
CA HIS A 128 -18.24 -1.78 -9.62
C HIS A 128 -18.52 -0.75 -8.52
N LYS A 129 -18.16 0.51 -8.72
CA LYS A 129 -18.58 1.58 -7.83
C LYS A 129 -20.13 1.58 -7.76
N ASN A 130 -20.65 1.58 -6.53
CA ASN A 130 -22.08 1.60 -6.23
C ASN A 130 -22.88 0.37 -6.70
N THR A 131 -22.28 -0.82 -6.80
CA THR A 131 -23.05 -2.05 -7.02
C THR A 131 -24.07 -2.26 -5.90
N LYS A 132 -25.35 -2.39 -6.29
CA LYS A 132 -26.46 -2.62 -5.35
C LYS A 132 -26.68 -4.10 -5.05
N ASN A 133 -26.14 -4.98 -5.90
CA ASN A 133 -26.36 -6.42 -5.87
C ASN A 133 -25.09 -7.16 -5.45
N GLY A 134 -25.24 -8.23 -4.69
CA GLY A 134 -24.16 -9.07 -4.20
C GLY A 134 -23.81 -8.88 -2.72
N ILE A 135 -22.88 -9.70 -2.24
CA ILE A 135 -22.46 -9.71 -0.83
C ILE A 135 -21.65 -8.45 -0.50
N ILE A 136 -20.82 -7.97 -1.46
CA ILE A 136 -20.04 -6.75 -1.34
C ILE A 136 -20.77 -5.64 -2.11
N LYS A 137 -21.27 -4.66 -1.37
CA LYS A 137 -21.95 -3.49 -1.93
C LYS A 137 -21.00 -2.29 -1.97
N GLY A 138 -21.23 -1.37 -2.91
CA GLY A 138 -20.49 -0.10 -2.97
C GLY A 138 -19.21 -0.14 -3.80
N GLY A 139 -18.73 -1.31 -4.19
CA GLY A 139 -17.50 -1.47 -4.98
C GLY A 139 -16.22 -1.19 -4.19
N PHE A 140 -15.12 -1.00 -4.91
CA PHE A 140 -13.79 -0.78 -4.35
C PHE A 140 -13.27 0.61 -4.72
N ASP A 141 -12.87 1.40 -3.72
CA ASP A 141 -12.29 2.73 -3.93
C ASP A 141 -10.76 2.69 -3.89
N ARG A 142 -10.15 2.70 -5.08
CA ARG A 142 -8.70 2.64 -5.21
C ARG A 142 -8.01 3.91 -4.73
N VAL A 143 -8.62 5.07 -4.95
CA VAL A 143 -8.05 6.36 -4.51
C VAL A 143 -8.00 6.40 -3.00
N ASN A 144 -9.11 6.05 -2.35
CA ASN A 144 -9.16 5.95 -0.89
C ASN A 144 -8.15 4.93 -0.35
N LEU A 145 -7.97 3.77 -0.99
CA LEU A 145 -6.95 2.81 -0.58
C LEU A 145 -5.55 3.44 -0.55
N PHE A 146 -5.17 4.16 -1.61
CA PHE A 146 -3.84 4.78 -1.68
C PHE A 146 -3.66 5.87 -0.62
N GLN A 147 -4.66 6.74 -0.45
CA GLN A 147 -4.64 7.79 0.58
C GLN A 147 -4.52 7.21 1.99
N GLN A 148 -5.35 6.22 2.34
CA GLN A 148 -5.33 5.61 3.67
C GLN A 148 -4.06 4.81 3.92
N SER A 149 -3.54 4.12 2.90
CA SER A 149 -2.27 3.38 2.99
C SER A 149 -1.09 4.32 3.24
N GLU A 150 -1.06 5.48 2.58
CA GLU A 150 -0.04 6.53 2.78
C GLU A 150 -0.12 7.11 4.19
N GLN A 151 -1.32 7.54 4.62
CA GLN A 151 -1.53 8.09 5.96
C GLN A 151 -1.19 7.08 7.06
N GLY A 152 -1.55 5.81 6.85
CA GLY A 152 -1.21 4.73 7.76
C GLY A 152 0.30 4.45 7.83
N PHE A 153 1.02 4.56 6.71
CA PHE A 153 2.47 4.49 6.66
C PHE A 153 3.10 5.61 7.50
N ASP A 154 2.69 6.85 7.25
CA ASP A 154 3.21 8.03 7.94
C ASP A 154 3.01 7.93 9.45
N LYS A 155 1.82 7.48 9.87
CA LYS A 155 1.50 7.25 11.28
C LYS A 155 2.34 6.12 11.90
N LEU A 156 2.51 5.00 11.17
CA LEU A 156 3.19 3.81 11.68
C LEU A 156 4.68 4.06 11.92
N PHE A 157 5.32 4.82 11.02
CA PHE A 157 6.76 5.06 11.02
C PHE A 157 7.15 6.47 11.51
N GLY A 158 6.17 7.33 11.83
CA GLY A 158 6.43 8.73 12.20
C GLY A 158 7.07 9.51 11.03
N TYR A 159 6.65 9.20 9.79
CA TYR A 159 7.23 9.80 8.59
C TYR A 159 6.61 11.18 8.32
N ASP A 160 7.45 12.22 8.28
CA ASP A 160 7.04 13.60 7.94
C ASP A 160 7.03 13.78 6.42
N ARG A 161 5.94 13.29 5.81
CA ARG A 161 5.75 13.36 4.36
C ARG A 161 5.64 14.81 3.90
N GLN A 162 6.47 15.17 2.94
CA GLN A 162 6.36 16.46 2.30
C GLN A 162 5.17 16.45 1.33
N HIS A 163 4.53 17.60 1.15
CA HIS A 163 3.33 17.71 0.33
C HIS A 163 3.54 17.19 -1.11
N TYR A 164 4.70 17.48 -1.71
CA TYR A 164 5.05 17.01 -3.06
C TYR A 164 5.33 15.50 -3.16
N GLU A 165 5.48 14.80 -2.03
CA GLU A 165 5.65 13.34 -1.97
C GLU A 165 4.30 12.61 -1.86
N SER A 166 3.20 13.34 -1.61
CA SER A 166 1.89 12.74 -1.36
C SER A 166 1.25 12.16 -2.63
N PHE A 167 0.45 11.13 -2.43
CA PHE A 167 -0.36 10.55 -3.50
C PHE A 167 -1.28 11.59 -4.14
N ASP A 168 -1.91 12.44 -3.35
CA ASP A 168 -2.83 13.47 -3.86
C ASP A 168 -2.11 14.48 -4.75
N TYR A 169 -0.91 14.91 -4.36
CA TYR A 169 -0.09 15.79 -5.20
C TYR A 169 0.20 15.14 -6.56
N HIS A 170 0.71 13.92 -6.57
CA HIS A 170 1.04 13.20 -7.81
C HIS A 170 -0.20 12.90 -8.66
N ASN A 171 -1.32 12.57 -8.02
CA ASN A 171 -2.57 12.29 -8.70
C ASN A 171 -3.12 13.54 -9.40
N THR A 172 -3.12 14.68 -8.71
CA THR A 172 -3.53 15.99 -9.26
C THR A 172 -2.60 16.42 -10.39
N MET A 173 -1.28 16.34 -10.19
CA MET A 173 -0.30 16.69 -11.22
C MET A 173 -0.40 15.86 -12.49
N LYS A 174 -0.91 14.64 -12.39
CA LYS A 174 -1.07 13.74 -13.55
C LYS A 174 -2.41 13.87 -14.26
N ASN A 175 -3.47 14.10 -13.51
CA ASN A 175 -4.84 13.87 -13.99
C ASN A 175 -5.72 15.14 -14.06
N ASP A 176 -5.36 16.21 -13.36
CA ASP A 176 -6.19 17.39 -13.22
C ASP A 176 -5.85 18.48 -14.24
N SER A 177 -6.68 19.53 -14.26
CA SER A 177 -6.49 20.69 -15.12
C SER A 177 -5.22 21.47 -14.80
N ILE A 178 -4.69 22.22 -15.78
CA ILE A 178 -3.51 23.06 -15.60
C ILE A 178 -3.69 24.08 -14.48
N SER A 179 -4.90 24.61 -14.29
CA SER A 179 -5.21 25.54 -13.19
C SER A 179 -5.06 24.87 -11.82
N SER A 180 -5.60 23.66 -11.64
CA SER A 180 -5.48 22.91 -10.40
C SER A 180 -4.01 22.52 -10.09
N GLN A 181 -3.25 22.15 -11.12
CA GLN A 181 -1.82 21.87 -10.98
C GLN A 181 -1.04 23.11 -10.54
N LEU A 182 -1.33 24.27 -11.12
CA LEU A 182 -0.67 25.54 -10.78
C LEU A 182 -0.99 25.99 -9.33
N GLU A 183 -2.26 25.88 -8.93
CA GLU A 183 -2.68 26.18 -7.55
C GLU A 183 -1.94 25.31 -6.54
N LEU A 184 -1.83 23.99 -6.82
CA LEU A 184 -1.16 23.04 -5.96
C LEU A 184 0.35 23.33 -5.85
N GLN A 185 1.02 23.67 -6.97
CA GLN A 185 2.42 24.08 -6.97
C GLN A 185 2.64 25.35 -6.15
N THR A 186 1.74 26.31 -6.27
CA THR A 186 1.82 27.58 -5.51
C THR A 186 1.65 27.33 -4.00
N GLN A 187 0.73 26.45 -3.60
CA GLN A 187 0.53 26.06 -2.20
C GLN A 187 1.77 25.35 -1.63
N THR A 188 2.36 24.44 -2.40
CA THR A 188 3.59 23.73 -2.01
C THR A 188 4.73 24.70 -1.78
N PHE A 189 4.98 25.61 -2.72
CA PHE A 189 6.03 26.62 -2.61
C PHE A 189 5.84 27.54 -1.41
N THR A 190 4.59 27.92 -1.11
CA THR A 190 4.26 28.76 0.03
C THR A 190 4.48 28.05 1.36
N SER A 191 4.15 26.75 1.43
CA SER A 191 4.32 25.95 2.65
C SER A 191 5.80 25.67 2.96
N GLU A 192 6.61 25.38 1.93
CA GLU A 192 8.06 25.19 2.07
C GLU A 192 8.73 26.49 2.56
N LYS A 193 8.40 27.63 1.96
CA LYS A 193 8.94 28.93 2.37
C LYS A 193 8.58 29.29 3.83
N LYS A 194 7.40 28.90 4.30
CA LYS A 194 7.03 29.08 5.73
C LYS A 194 7.84 28.17 6.65
N LYS A 195 8.11 26.92 6.27
CA LYS A 195 8.96 26.01 7.06
C LYS A 195 10.38 26.52 7.17
N ASP A 196 10.97 27.02 6.09
CA ASP A 196 12.32 27.58 6.10
C ASP A 196 12.45 28.80 7.00
N ILE A 197 11.44 29.69 7.01
CA ILE A 197 11.40 30.86 7.89
C ILE A 197 11.30 30.45 9.36
N LEU A 198 10.48 29.45 9.70
CA LEU A 198 10.35 28.96 11.06
C LEU A 198 11.64 28.30 11.57
N GLN A 199 12.29 27.49 10.74
CA GLN A 199 13.56 26.86 11.11
C GLN A 199 14.72 27.86 11.26
N SER A 200 14.73 28.95 10.49
CA SER A 200 15.71 30.02 10.65
C SER A 200 15.50 30.82 11.93
N SER A 201 14.25 31.11 12.31
CA SER A 201 13.92 31.85 13.55
C SER A 201 14.19 31.01 14.81
N GLU A 202 14.05 29.69 14.78
CA GLU A 202 14.41 28.83 15.90
C GLU A 202 15.92 28.73 16.13
N LYS A 203 16.71 28.83 15.06
CA LYS A 203 18.19 28.86 15.18
C LYS A 203 18.71 30.19 15.74
N GLU A 204 18.05 31.31 15.49
CA GLU A 204 18.43 32.63 16.04
C GLU A 204 18.07 32.76 17.52
N ASN A 205 17.05 32.05 18.02
CA ASN A 205 16.63 32.12 19.42
C ASN A 205 17.41 31.14 20.35
N ASN A 206 18.31 30.32 19.82
CA ASN A 206 19.15 29.39 20.58
C ASN A 206 20.63 29.84 20.68
N ILE A 207 20.94 31.12 20.42
CA ILE A 207 22.23 31.78 20.63
C ILE A 207 22.06 32.78 21.77
#